data_ca6013c15db28ede0c814748ef91aafa
#
_entry.id   ca6013c15db28ede0c814748ef91aafa
#
_cell.length_a   1.000
_cell.length_b   1.000
_cell.length_c   1.000
_cell.angle_alpha   90.00
_cell.angle_beta   90.00
_cell.angle_gamma   90.00
#
_symmetry.space_group_name_H-M   'P 1'
#
loop_
_entity.id
_entity.type
_entity.pdbx_description
1 polymer ?
#
loop_
_entity_poly.entity_id
_entity_poly.type
_entity_poly.pdbx_seq_one_letter_code
_entity_poly.pdbx_strand_id
1 'polypeptide(L)'
;MPTLREQIATTALTVTKFRELVRKMHSNRPNDDLEIVKKAYEFSLKHHTGQTRASGEPYLVHPLQVAQVLADMMMDPVAIAAGLLHDSVEDTSVTIVDIRKEFGEQVAHIVEGVTKISKIDFATREEAQAENLRKMMLAMIDDIRVVLIKLADRLHNMRTLEHLPPDRQQKIAKETLEIYGPIAHRLGMGKIRGELEDLGFRYLDPIGYQQLHDVVEARRKQGEQFLQRMESTVNEKLKEAGITASVTSRIKRLFSIHKKLQRQRITVDQVYDLFAMRVITRSLQDCYAVLGIVHNVWRPVPGRIKDFIAMPRPNLYQSLHTSVITEDGTPFEIQIRTEEMHKMAEEGIAAHWKYKDGAVSAQDEQRLAWLRQVVEWQRDVSDPSEFLSTLKIDLYPEEVYTFTPKGKVVVLPREATPIDFAYSVHTEVGHTCVGAKVNGRMVPLRHRLHSGDIVEILTQAGHKPSRDWLSVVKSSRARNKIKHWLNIHQRERAIEIGKKLIEKEARKYRIFLKDMKDEDLRRVASDYGLGAPDDLMAGIG
;
A
#
# COMPACT_ATOMS: atom_id res chain seq x y z
N MET A 1 34.58 6.97 -26.13
CA MET A 1 33.48 7.86 -26.58
C MET A 1 32.59 7.08 -27.53
N PRO A 2 31.27 7.15 -27.44
CA PRO A 2 30.38 6.46 -28.38
C PRO A 2 30.61 6.98 -29.81
N THR A 3 30.54 6.10 -30.79
CA THR A 3 30.69 6.45 -32.19
C THR A 3 29.55 7.35 -32.66
N LEU A 4 29.75 8.14 -33.71
CA LEU A 4 28.69 9.01 -34.26
C LEU A 4 27.43 8.18 -34.63
N ARG A 5 27.61 6.93 -35.10
CA ARG A 5 26.54 6.00 -35.44
C ARG A 5 25.72 5.59 -34.20
N GLU A 6 26.37 5.35 -33.05
CA GLU A 6 25.73 5.06 -31.77
C GLU A 6 24.97 6.27 -31.23
N GLN A 7 25.52 7.47 -31.37
CA GLN A 7 24.85 8.71 -30.97
C GLN A 7 23.58 8.97 -31.78
N ILE A 8 23.63 8.76 -33.10
CA ILE A 8 22.46 8.88 -33.98
C ILE A 8 21.39 7.86 -33.62
N ALA A 9 21.76 6.59 -33.40
CA ALA A 9 20.83 5.54 -33.01
C ALA A 9 20.18 5.81 -31.65
N THR A 10 20.96 6.28 -30.67
CA THR A 10 20.51 6.72 -29.34
C THR A 10 19.48 7.84 -29.43
N THR A 11 19.78 8.87 -30.22
CA THR A 11 18.87 10.01 -30.40
C THR A 11 17.60 9.58 -31.10
N ALA A 12 17.67 8.73 -32.12
CA ALA A 12 16.50 8.22 -32.84
C ALA A 12 15.56 7.41 -31.90
N LEU A 13 16.12 6.56 -31.03
CA LEU A 13 15.37 5.76 -30.08
C LEU A 13 14.62 6.64 -29.05
N THR A 14 15.32 7.60 -28.45
CA THR A 14 14.75 8.49 -27.43
C THR A 14 13.69 9.42 -28.00
N VAL A 15 13.90 9.94 -29.22
CA VAL A 15 12.89 10.75 -29.94
C VAL A 15 11.64 9.92 -30.26
N THR A 16 11.81 8.67 -30.69
CA THR A 16 10.67 7.78 -30.97
C THR A 16 9.84 7.54 -29.70
N LYS A 17 10.49 7.18 -28.58
CA LYS A 17 9.81 6.97 -27.29
C LYS A 17 9.14 8.24 -26.78
N PHE A 18 9.76 9.40 -26.95
CA PHE A 18 9.15 10.68 -26.58
C PHE A 18 7.91 10.99 -27.42
N ARG A 19 7.96 10.74 -28.75
CA ARG A 19 6.77 10.89 -29.61
C ARG A 19 5.63 9.96 -29.21
N GLU A 20 5.92 8.73 -28.79
CA GLU A 20 4.94 7.78 -28.24
C GLU A 20 4.30 8.32 -26.96
N LEU A 21 5.12 8.85 -26.04
CA LEU A 21 4.65 9.50 -24.83
C LEU A 21 3.70 10.66 -25.14
N VAL A 22 4.09 11.59 -26.02
CA VAL A 22 3.27 12.75 -26.39
C VAL A 22 1.95 12.31 -27.04
N ARG A 23 1.97 11.32 -27.95
CA ARG A 23 0.74 10.78 -28.54
C ARG A 23 -0.19 10.19 -27.46
N LYS A 24 0.37 9.44 -26.54
CA LYS A 24 -0.37 8.84 -25.43
C LYS A 24 -1.02 9.89 -24.54
N MET A 25 -0.25 10.90 -24.14
CA MET A 25 -0.76 12.03 -23.36
C MET A 25 -1.89 12.77 -24.09
N HIS A 26 -1.70 13.07 -25.35
CA HIS A 26 -2.72 13.76 -26.15
C HIS A 26 -4.00 12.92 -26.31
N SER A 27 -3.87 11.59 -26.46
CA SER A 27 -5.03 10.68 -26.50
C SER A 27 -5.78 10.65 -25.15
N ASN A 28 -5.04 10.68 -24.04
CA ASN A 28 -5.61 10.58 -22.70
C ASN A 28 -6.20 11.91 -22.20
N ARG A 29 -5.53 13.02 -22.54
CA ARG A 29 -5.81 14.38 -22.04
C ARG A 29 -5.57 15.40 -23.17
N PRO A 30 -6.50 15.49 -24.14
CA PRO A 30 -6.30 16.26 -25.38
C PRO A 30 -6.18 17.78 -25.17
N ASN A 31 -6.67 18.30 -24.04
CA ASN A 31 -6.69 19.73 -23.73
C ASN A 31 -5.50 20.19 -22.86
N ASP A 32 -4.62 19.26 -22.42
CA ASP A 32 -3.51 19.62 -21.56
C ASP A 32 -2.36 20.28 -22.37
N ASP A 33 -1.76 21.28 -21.77
CA ASP A 33 -0.52 21.88 -22.29
C ASP A 33 0.67 20.97 -21.99
N LEU A 34 1.38 20.56 -23.03
CA LEU A 34 2.51 19.64 -22.95
C LEU A 34 3.87 20.35 -23.02
N GLU A 35 3.93 21.69 -23.01
CA GLU A 35 5.19 22.43 -23.12
C GLU A 35 6.15 22.12 -21.96
N ILE A 36 5.65 21.95 -20.72
CA ILE A 36 6.43 21.57 -19.57
C ILE A 36 7.07 20.17 -19.72
N VAL A 37 6.37 19.25 -20.39
CA VAL A 37 6.85 17.88 -20.65
C VAL A 37 7.95 17.86 -21.71
N LYS A 38 7.80 18.68 -22.77
CA LYS A 38 8.83 18.85 -23.81
C LYS A 38 10.09 19.47 -23.19
N LYS A 39 9.94 20.52 -22.40
CA LYS A 39 11.04 21.18 -21.69
C LYS A 39 11.76 20.21 -20.75
N ALA A 40 11.02 19.37 -20.02
CA ALA A 40 11.59 18.36 -19.13
C ALA A 40 12.36 17.28 -19.90
N TYR A 41 11.85 16.83 -21.05
CA TYR A 41 12.56 15.91 -21.93
C TYR A 41 13.88 16.50 -22.45
N GLU A 42 13.87 17.72 -22.96
CA GLU A 42 15.07 18.41 -23.48
C GLU A 42 16.11 18.63 -22.38
N PHE A 43 15.66 19.02 -21.19
CA PHE A 43 16.52 19.19 -20.02
C PHE A 43 17.15 17.87 -19.59
N SER A 44 16.39 16.81 -19.46
CA SER A 44 16.87 15.48 -19.09
C SER A 44 17.83 14.92 -20.16
N LEU A 45 17.51 15.10 -21.47
CA LEU A 45 18.38 14.71 -22.57
C LEU A 45 19.75 15.40 -22.48
N LYS A 46 19.76 16.70 -22.19
CA LYS A 46 21.00 17.51 -22.08
C LYS A 46 21.89 17.00 -20.93
N HIS A 47 21.31 16.71 -19.77
CA HIS A 47 22.08 16.41 -18.57
C HIS A 47 22.48 14.93 -18.43
N HIS A 48 21.78 14.01 -19.09
CA HIS A 48 22.11 12.59 -19.15
C HIS A 48 22.88 12.18 -20.42
N THR A 49 23.32 13.14 -21.24
CA THR A 49 24.07 12.86 -22.47
C THR A 49 25.34 12.05 -22.15
N GLY A 50 25.52 10.91 -22.85
CA GLY A 50 26.68 10.04 -22.69
C GLY A 50 26.58 9.02 -21.55
N GLN A 51 25.52 9.05 -20.73
CA GLN A 51 25.25 8.04 -19.72
C GLN A 51 24.52 6.84 -20.32
N THR A 52 24.91 5.63 -19.87
CA THR A 52 24.27 4.36 -20.25
C THR A 52 23.89 3.56 -19.00
N ARG A 53 22.84 2.76 -19.09
CA ARG A 53 22.44 1.80 -18.05
C ARG A 53 23.25 0.50 -18.13
N ALA A 54 23.06 -0.38 -17.14
CA ALA A 54 23.65 -1.73 -17.13
C ALA A 54 23.22 -2.57 -18.35
N SER A 55 22.08 -2.28 -18.97
CA SER A 55 21.62 -2.88 -20.23
C SER A 55 22.39 -2.42 -21.48
N GLY A 56 23.23 -1.37 -21.35
CA GLY A 56 23.88 -0.70 -22.49
C GLY A 56 22.99 0.32 -23.20
N GLU A 57 21.71 0.44 -22.83
CA GLU A 57 20.80 1.45 -23.39
C GLU A 57 21.13 2.86 -22.88
N PRO A 58 20.79 3.92 -23.66
CA PRO A 58 20.91 5.29 -23.21
C PRO A 58 20.13 5.52 -21.90
N TYR A 59 20.72 6.22 -20.96
CA TYR A 59 20.09 6.45 -19.65
C TYR A 59 18.68 7.06 -19.74
N LEU A 60 18.47 8.00 -20.68
CA LEU A 60 17.19 8.69 -20.89
C LEU A 60 16.00 7.74 -21.21
N VAL A 61 16.29 6.52 -21.68
CA VAL A 61 15.22 5.52 -21.93
C VAL A 61 14.44 5.23 -20.64
N HIS A 62 15.12 5.21 -19.49
CA HIS A 62 14.47 4.96 -18.21
C HIS A 62 13.46 6.05 -17.81
N PRO A 63 13.83 7.34 -17.69
CA PRO A 63 12.86 8.39 -17.39
C PRO A 63 11.69 8.45 -18.38
N LEU A 64 11.94 8.17 -19.67
CA LEU A 64 10.89 8.08 -20.69
C LEU A 64 9.92 6.93 -20.42
N GLN A 65 10.41 5.77 -20.00
CA GLN A 65 9.54 4.62 -19.66
C GLN A 65 8.77 4.87 -18.36
N VAL A 66 9.39 5.51 -17.37
CA VAL A 66 8.69 5.96 -16.15
C VAL A 66 7.56 6.94 -16.51
N ALA A 67 7.86 7.94 -17.35
CA ALA A 67 6.86 8.89 -17.86
C ALA A 67 5.73 8.19 -18.65
N GLN A 68 6.06 7.14 -19.42
CA GLN A 68 5.06 6.34 -20.15
C GLN A 68 4.13 5.60 -19.18
N VAL A 69 4.65 5.01 -18.10
CA VAL A 69 3.84 4.38 -17.05
C VAL A 69 2.93 5.41 -16.38
N LEU A 70 3.43 6.61 -16.09
CA LEU A 70 2.62 7.71 -15.54
C LEU A 70 1.54 8.18 -16.52
N ALA A 71 1.84 8.24 -17.81
CA ALA A 71 0.85 8.55 -18.85
C ALA A 71 -0.22 7.44 -18.97
N ASP A 72 0.15 6.17 -18.79
CA ASP A 72 -0.82 5.06 -18.70
C ASP A 72 -1.75 5.20 -17.49
N MET A 73 -1.28 5.80 -16.39
CA MET A 73 -2.08 6.17 -15.22
C MET A 73 -2.89 7.46 -15.42
N MET A 74 -2.82 8.10 -16.58
CA MET A 74 -3.48 9.38 -16.90
C MET A 74 -3.06 10.56 -16.02
N MET A 75 -1.79 10.56 -15.54
CA MET A 75 -1.25 11.63 -14.71
C MET A 75 -1.15 12.96 -15.46
N ASP A 76 -1.15 14.04 -14.67
CA ASP A 76 -1.04 15.41 -15.19
C ASP A 76 0.38 15.71 -15.77
N PRO A 77 0.53 16.74 -16.62
CA PRO A 77 1.81 17.10 -17.22
C PRO A 77 2.91 17.41 -16.20
N VAL A 78 2.56 17.94 -15.02
CA VAL A 78 3.52 18.24 -13.95
C VAL A 78 4.11 16.96 -13.38
N ALA A 79 3.29 15.96 -13.09
CA ALA A 79 3.74 14.66 -12.61
C ALA A 79 4.61 13.93 -13.65
N ILE A 80 4.25 14.02 -14.94
CA ILE A 80 5.02 13.42 -16.04
C ILE A 80 6.36 14.13 -16.22
N ALA A 81 6.39 15.47 -16.15
CA ALA A 81 7.63 16.24 -16.17
C ALA A 81 8.54 15.89 -14.97
N ALA A 82 7.99 15.79 -13.77
CA ALA A 82 8.72 15.32 -12.60
C ALA A 82 9.26 13.88 -12.78
N GLY A 83 8.48 12.99 -13.41
CA GLY A 83 8.92 11.65 -13.78
C GLY A 83 10.07 11.62 -14.79
N LEU A 84 10.13 12.56 -15.74
CA LEU A 84 11.27 12.73 -16.65
C LEU A 84 12.52 13.27 -15.96
N LEU A 85 12.38 13.99 -14.86
CA LEU A 85 13.44 14.67 -14.13
C LEU A 85 13.87 13.97 -12.83
N HIS A 86 13.19 12.87 -12.44
CA HIS A 86 13.30 12.29 -11.09
C HIS A 86 14.73 11.88 -10.70
N ASP A 87 15.53 11.40 -11.65
CA ASP A 87 16.92 11.00 -11.44
C ASP A 87 17.92 12.12 -11.72
N SER A 88 17.49 13.25 -12.29
CA SER A 88 18.42 14.30 -12.72
C SER A 88 19.22 14.90 -11.56
N VAL A 89 18.63 15.00 -10.36
CA VAL A 89 19.30 15.50 -9.15
C VAL A 89 20.21 14.45 -8.50
N GLU A 90 19.92 13.15 -8.72
CA GLU A 90 20.71 12.06 -8.14
C GLU A 90 21.91 11.68 -9.00
N ASP A 91 21.75 11.65 -10.31
CA ASP A 91 22.70 11.07 -11.24
C ASP A 91 23.45 12.10 -12.10
N THR A 92 23.17 13.40 -11.90
CA THR A 92 23.86 14.49 -12.62
C THR A 92 24.31 15.61 -11.68
N SER A 93 24.90 16.67 -12.23
CA SER A 93 25.27 17.89 -11.48
C SER A 93 24.09 18.84 -11.23
N VAL A 94 22.87 18.50 -11.66
CA VAL A 94 21.67 19.34 -11.48
C VAL A 94 21.28 19.39 -10.02
N THR A 95 20.94 20.58 -9.54
CA THR A 95 20.44 20.79 -8.17
C THR A 95 18.93 21.01 -8.16
N ILE A 96 18.29 20.82 -7.00
CA ILE A 96 16.87 21.11 -6.84
C ILE A 96 16.54 22.60 -7.07
N VAL A 97 17.53 23.48 -6.85
CA VAL A 97 17.41 24.92 -7.12
C VAL A 97 17.28 25.16 -8.63
N ASP A 98 18.04 24.43 -9.44
CA ASP A 98 17.97 24.51 -10.90
C ASP A 98 16.61 24.03 -11.41
N ILE A 99 16.11 22.91 -10.87
CA ILE A 99 14.76 22.41 -11.20
C ILE A 99 13.69 23.44 -10.83
N ARG A 100 13.80 24.07 -9.65
CA ARG A 100 12.84 25.09 -9.18
C ARG A 100 12.84 26.31 -10.10
N LYS A 101 14.00 26.75 -10.53
CA LYS A 101 14.16 27.90 -11.44
C LYS A 101 13.57 27.61 -12.83
N GLU A 102 13.79 26.41 -13.35
CA GLU A 102 13.42 26.05 -14.72
C GLU A 102 11.97 25.58 -14.83
N PHE A 103 11.43 24.85 -13.84
CA PHE A 103 10.15 24.16 -13.92
C PHE A 103 9.11 24.61 -12.87
N GLY A 104 9.51 25.52 -11.97
CA GLY A 104 8.63 26.04 -10.93
C GLY A 104 8.56 25.17 -9.68
N GLU A 105 7.84 25.68 -8.67
CA GLU A 105 7.80 25.08 -7.32
C GLU A 105 7.15 23.69 -7.30
N GLN A 106 6.09 23.46 -8.08
CA GLN A 106 5.39 22.18 -8.05
C GLN A 106 6.25 21.02 -8.54
N VAL A 107 6.94 21.18 -9.67
CA VAL A 107 7.85 20.13 -10.19
C VAL A 107 9.01 19.92 -9.23
N ALA A 108 9.61 21.02 -8.73
CA ALA A 108 10.72 20.94 -7.80
C ALA A 108 10.36 20.21 -6.51
N HIS A 109 9.18 20.50 -5.94
CA HIS A 109 8.66 19.82 -4.74
C HIS A 109 8.53 18.30 -4.94
N ILE A 110 7.96 17.88 -6.08
CA ILE A 110 7.80 16.46 -6.40
C ILE A 110 9.16 15.78 -6.59
N VAL A 111 10.06 16.38 -7.38
CA VAL A 111 11.41 15.84 -7.62
C VAL A 111 12.20 15.75 -6.32
N GLU A 112 12.13 16.79 -5.46
CA GLU A 112 12.76 16.78 -4.14
C GLU A 112 12.22 15.64 -3.25
N GLY A 113 10.90 15.41 -3.25
CA GLY A 113 10.26 14.32 -2.54
C GLY A 113 10.75 12.96 -3.01
N VAL A 114 10.88 12.75 -4.31
CA VAL A 114 11.42 11.52 -4.91
C VAL A 114 12.89 11.31 -4.53
N THR A 115 13.73 12.35 -4.62
CA THR A 115 15.18 12.33 -4.32
C THR A 115 15.47 12.09 -2.84
N LYS A 116 14.73 12.73 -1.91
CA LYS A 116 14.90 12.56 -0.46
C LYS A 116 14.73 11.12 0.01
N ILE A 117 13.97 10.33 -0.74
CA ILE A 117 13.74 8.91 -0.44
C ILE A 117 15.00 8.07 -0.75
N SER A 118 15.86 8.50 -1.68
CA SER A 118 16.98 7.71 -2.20
C SER A 118 18.30 7.91 -1.45
N LYS A 119 18.50 9.05 -0.76
CA LYS A 119 19.82 9.43 -0.19
C LYS A 119 19.87 9.25 1.32
N ILE A 120 20.45 8.15 1.84
CA ILE A 120 20.90 8.08 3.24
C ILE A 120 21.96 6.97 3.45
N ASP A 121 23.05 7.30 4.13
CA ASP A 121 24.02 6.36 4.69
C ASP A 121 23.61 5.98 6.12
N PHE A 122 23.51 4.69 6.39
CA PHE A 122 23.11 4.16 7.70
C PHE A 122 24.10 3.14 8.24
N ALA A 123 24.15 3.04 9.57
CA ALA A 123 24.97 2.08 10.27
C ALA A 123 24.53 0.63 10.04
N THR A 124 23.20 0.40 9.87
CA THR A 124 22.65 -0.93 9.57
C THR A 124 21.68 -0.89 8.39
N ARG A 125 21.56 -2.04 7.68
CA ARG A 125 20.68 -2.21 6.52
C ARG A 125 19.19 -2.08 6.88
N GLU A 126 18.80 -2.52 8.07
CA GLU A 126 17.43 -2.48 8.54
C GLU A 126 17.00 -1.06 8.91
N GLU A 127 17.89 -0.29 9.54
CA GLU A 127 17.67 1.12 9.82
C GLU A 127 17.51 1.93 8.53
N ALA A 128 18.37 1.68 7.53
CA ALA A 128 18.27 2.31 6.22
C ALA A 128 16.90 2.05 5.56
N GLN A 129 16.43 0.83 5.60
CA GLN A 129 15.16 0.44 5.01
C GLN A 129 13.97 1.08 5.74
N ALA A 130 14.02 1.11 7.09
CA ALA A 130 12.99 1.74 7.91
C ALA A 130 12.87 3.24 7.65
N GLU A 131 13.99 3.95 7.63
CA GLU A 131 14.00 5.39 7.44
C GLU A 131 13.65 5.80 5.99
N ASN A 132 14.08 5.03 4.98
CA ASN A 132 13.65 5.25 3.60
C ASN A 132 12.15 5.11 3.45
N LEU A 133 11.59 4.09 4.07
CA LEU A 133 10.15 3.86 4.06
C LEU A 133 9.39 4.96 4.81
N ARG A 134 9.96 5.42 5.93
CA ARG A 134 9.44 6.56 6.69
C ARG A 134 9.36 7.82 5.84
N LYS A 135 10.45 8.18 5.18
CA LYS A 135 10.50 9.37 4.31
C LYS A 135 9.53 9.24 3.14
N MET A 136 9.43 8.06 2.58
CA MET A 136 8.45 7.79 1.52
C MET A 136 7.02 8.01 2.02
N MET A 137 6.67 7.56 3.23
CA MET A 137 5.35 7.78 3.82
C MET A 137 5.07 9.26 4.10
N LEU A 138 6.07 10.00 4.60
CA LEU A 138 5.97 11.46 4.80
C LEU A 138 5.75 12.18 3.47
N ALA A 139 6.56 11.87 2.45
CA ALA A 139 6.42 12.48 1.14
C ALA A 139 5.07 12.17 0.47
N MET A 140 4.49 10.98 0.73
CA MET A 140 3.15 10.62 0.26
C MET A 140 2.04 11.51 0.83
N ILE A 141 2.19 11.96 2.07
CA ILE A 141 1.20 12.84 2.72
C ILE A 141 1.27 14.23 2.13
N ASP A 142 2.48 14.69 1.81
CA ASP A 142 2.70 16.01 1.22
C ASP A 142 2.20 16.04 -0.24
N ASP A 143 2.57 15.06 -1.06
CA ASP A 143 2.11 14.91 -2.43
C ASP A 143 2.13 13.44 -2.87
N ILE A 144 0.95 12.88 -3.15
CA ILE A 144 0.80 11.48 -3.57
C ILE A 144 1.52 11.18 -4.90
N ARG A 145 1.77 12.19 -5.76
CA ARG A 145 2.48 12.02 -7.03
C ARG A 145 3.89 11.49 -6.83
N VAL A 146 4.54 11.81 -5.70
CA VAL A 146 5.86 11.29 -5.33
C VAL A 146 5.86 9.76 -5.31
N VAL A 147 4.85 9.14 -4.68
CA VAL A 147 4.79 7.67 -4.63
C VAL A 147 4.38 7.05 -5.95
N LEU A 148 3.53 7.72 -6.73
CA LEU A 148 3.16 7.23 -8.06
C LEU A 148 4.38 7.19 -8.99
N ILE A 149 5.25 8.19 -8.93
CA ILE A 149 6.53 8.20 -9.65
C ILE A 149 7.43 7.08 -9.15
N LYS A 150 7.57 6.89 -7.82
CA LYS A 150 8.39 5.79 -7.27
C LYS A 150 7.85 4.41 -7.61
N LEU A 151 6.53 4.21 -7.71
CA LEU A 151 5.93 2.97 -8.18
C LEU A 151 6.20 2.73 -9.67
N ALA A 152 6.14 3.78 -10.50
CA ALA A 152 6.46 3.72 -11.92
C ALA A 152 7.96 3.44 -12.16
N ASP A 153 8.84 4.10 -11.40
CA ASP A 153 10.28 3.85 -11.37
C ASP A 153 10.58 2.40 -10.98
N ARG A 154 10.04 1.94 -9.85
CA ARG A 154 10.20 0.54 -9.38
C ARG A 154 9.71 -0.46 -10.42
N LEU A 155 8.58 -0.21 -11.06
CA LEU A 155 8.03 -1.08 -12.09
C LEU A 155 8.98 -1.20 -13.29
N HIS A 156 9.52 -0.07 -13.77
CA HIS A 156 10.48 -0.10 -14.87
C HIS A 156 11.80 -0.79 -14.45
N ASN A 157 12.30 -0.53 -13.25
CA ASN A 157 13.48 -1.21 -12.72
C ASN A 157 13.28 -2.73 -12.62
N MET A 158 12.09 -3.18 -12.25
CA MET A 158 11.75 -4.61 -12.22
C MET A 158 11.67 -5.23 -13.62
N ARG A 159 11.21 -4.49 -14.62
CA ARG A 159 11.16 -4.95 -16.03
C ARG A 159 12.54 -5.12 -16.65
N THR A 160 13.54 -4.39 -16.16
CA THR A 160 14.94 -4.41 -16.66
C THR A 160 15.92 -5.04 -15.67
N LEU A 161 15.41 -5.78 -14.68
CA LEU A 161 16.19 -6.31 -13.56
C LEU A 161 17.19 -7.39 -13.97
N GLU A 162 16.96 -8.05 -15.12
CA GLU A 162 17.82 -9.09 -15.69
C GLU A 162 19.26 -8.65 -15.97
N HIS A 163 19.48 -7.35 -16.16
CA HIS A 163 20.81 -6.79 -16.42
C HIS A 163 21.66 -6.57 -15.16
N LEU A 164 21.13 -6.84 -13.97
CA LEU A 164 21.84 -6.71 -12.69
C LEU A 164 22.39 -8.07 -12.20
N PRO A 165 23.42 -8.08 -11.34
CA PRO A 165 23.90 -9.29 -10.70
C PRO A 165 22.82 -10.00 -9.86
N PRO A 166 22.83 -11.34 -9.74
CA PRO A 166 21.78 -12.12 -9.08
C PRO A 166 21.47 -11.72 -7.63
N ASP A 167 22.51 -11.37 -6.86
CA ASP A 167 22.37 -10.90 -5.48
C ASP A 167 21.59 -9.59 -5.38
N ARG A 168 21.82 -8.65 -6.32
CA ARG A 168 21.06 -7.41 -6.44
C ARG A 168 19.64 -7.66 -6.92
N GLN A 169 19.46 -8.61 -7.88
CA GLN A 169 18.12 -8.99 -8.34
C GLN A 169 17.26 -9.47 -7.18
N GLN A 170 17.76 -10.41 -6.35
CA GLN A 170 17.04 -10.94 -5.21
C GLN A 170 16.71 -9.87 -4.17
N LYS A 171 17.66 -8.96 -3.88
CA LYS A 171 17.44 -7.87 -2.93
C LYS A 171 16.30 -6.96 -3.38
N ILE A 172 16.34 -6.50 -4.64
CA ILE A 172 15.34 -5.60 -5.22
C ILE A 172 13.98 -6.30 -5.33
N ALA A 173 13.95 -7.57 -5.74
CA ALA A 173 12.73 -8.36 -5.81
C ALA A 173 12.06 -8.53 -4.44
N LYS A 174 12.85 -8.83 -3.40
CA LYS A 174 12.36 -8.94 -2.02
C LYS A 174 11.76 -7.63 -1.53
N GLU A 175 12.46 -6.53 -1.70
CA GLU A 175 11.98 -5.19 -1.34
C GLU A 175 10.69 -4.84 -2.08
N THR A 176 10.61 -5.19 -3.38
CA THR A 176 9.43 -4.95 -4.20
C THR A 176 8.22 -5.71 -3.67
N LEU A 177 8.39 -6.98 -3.29
CA LEU A 177 7.30 -7.80 -2.74
C LEU A 177 6.90 -7.40 -1.31
N GLU A 178 7.86 -6.95 -0.50
CA GLU A 178 7.62 -6.60 0.91
C GLU A 178 7.08 -5.17 1.10
N ILE A 179 7.36 -4.24 0.17
CA ILE A 179 7.07 -2.81 0.32
C ILE A 179 6.19 -2.28 -0.82
N TYR A 180 6.70 -2.31 -2.06
CA TYR A 180 6.03 -1.62 -3.18
C TYR A 180 4.75 -2.30 -3.63
N GLY A 181 4.71 -3.64 -3.66
CA GLY A 181 3.49 -4.40 -3.95
C GLY A 181 2.35 -4.09 -2.96
N PRO A 182 2.60 -4.15 -1.64
CA PRO A 182 1.64 -3.74 -0.61
C PRO A 182 1.16 -2.28 -0.71
N ILE A 183 2.07 -1.35 -0.99
CA ILE A 183 1.70 0.06 -1.20
C ILE A 183 0.76 0.19 -2.40
N ALA A 184 1.12 -0.41 -3.54
CA ALA A 184 0.26 -0.43 -4.72
C ALA A 184 -1.11 -1.07 -4.41
N HIS A 185 -1.16 -2.12 -3.56
CA HIS A 185 -2.40 -2.72 -3.09
C HIS A 185 -3.25 -1.75 -2.25
N ARG A 186 -2.64 -1.03 -1.31
CA ARG A 186 -3.33 -0.06 -0.46
C ARG A 186 -3.89 1.11 -1.27
N LEU A 187 -3.16 1.53 -2.30
CA LEU A 187 -3.60 2.58 -3.22
C LEU A 187 -4.62 2.08 -4.26
N GLY A 188 -5.00 0.79 -4.23
CA GLY A 188 -5.96 0.21 -5.15
C GLY A 188 -5.44 -0.05 -6.56
N MET A 189 -4.13 0.08 -6.80
CA MET A 189 -3.49 0.00 -8.11
C MET A 189 -3.27 -1.45 -8.56
N GLY A 190 -4.35 -2.16 -8.90
CA GLY A 190 -4.37 -3.59 -9.16
C GLY A 190 -3.45 -4.03 -10.31
N LYS A 191 -3.35 -3.21 -11.36
CA LYS A 191 -2.49 -3.49 -12.53
C LYS A 191 -1.01 -3.46 -12.14
N ILE A 192 -0.56 -2.37 -11.51
CA ILE A 192 0.84 -2.20 -11.10
C ILE A 192 1.23 -3.20 -10.02
N ARG A 193 0.39 -3.36 -9.00
CA ARG A 193 0.60 -4.36 -7.96
C ARG A 193 0.87 -5.73 -8.55
N GLY A 194 -0.01 -6.17 -9.45
CA GLY A 194 0.08 -7.51 -9.97
C GLY A 194 1.34 -7.74 -10.81
N GLU A 195 1.79 -6.74 -11.59
CA GLU A 195 3.02 -6.84 -12.36
C GLU A 195 4.26 -6.83 -11.46
N LEU A 196 4.29 -5.95 -10.44
CA LEU A 196 5.35 -5.93 -9.42
C LEU A 196 5.46 -7.25 -8.66
N GLU A 197 4.31 -7.85 -8.28
CA GLU A 197 4.25 -9.13 -7.57
C GLU A 197 4.75 -10.29 -8.45
N ASP A 198 4.33 -10.37 -9.72
CA ASP A 198 4.74 -11.45 -10.64
C ASP A 198 6.23 -11.33 -11.00
N LEU A 199 6.73 -10.11 -11.29
CA LEU A 199 8.15 -9.87 -11.52
C LEU A 199 8.99 -10.15 -10.26
N GLY A 200 8.52 -9.71 -9.10
CA GLY A 200 9.19 -9.98 -7.82
C GLY A 200 9.32 -11.48 -7.56
N PHE A 201 8.28 -12.27 -7.82
CA PHE A 201 8.28 -13.71 -7.70
C PHE A 201 9.29 -14.36 -8.67
N ARG A 202 9.31 -13.91 -9.93
CA ARG A 202 10.23 -14.42 -10.96
C ARG A 202 11.69 -14.34 -10.53
N TYR A 203 12.11 -13.25 -9.86
CA TYR A 203 13.50 -13.06 -9.45
C TYR A 203 13.80 -13.58 -8.04
N LEU A 204 12.81 -13.68 -7.16
CA LEU A 204 13.01 -14.18 -5.81
C LEU A 204 13.07 -15.70 -5.76
N ASP A 205 12.21 -16.37 -6.54
CA ASP A 205 12.15 -17.84 -6.68
C ASP A 205 11.99 -18.23 -8.16
N PRO A 206 13.06 -18.15 -8.97
CA PRO A 206 13.00 -18.42 -10.41
C PRO A 206 12.54 -19.84 -10.74
N ILE A 207 12.93 -20.82 -9.90
CA ILE A 207 12.58 -22.23 -10.12
C ILE A 207 11.07 -22.42 -9.87
N GLY A 208 10.58 -21.95 -8.72
CA GLY A 208 9.15 -22.04 -8.39
C GLY A 208 8.29 -21.25 -9.36
N TYR A 209 8.76 -20.10 -9.82
CA TYR A 209 8.10 -19.32 -10.87
C TYR A 209 7.96 -20.11 -12.18
N GLN A 210 9.07 -20.68 -12.69
CA GLN A 210 9.06 -21.41 -13.95
C GLN A 210 8.17 -22.66 -13.88
N GLN A 211 8.29 -23.45 -12.82
CA GLN A 211 7.45 -24.63 -12.62
C GLN A 211 5.95 -24.26 -12.61
N LEU A 212 5.59 -23.22 -11.87
CA LEU A 212 4.20 -22.77 -11.79
C LEU A 212 3.72 -22.19 -13.12
N HIS A 213 4.56 -21.42 -13.81
CA HIS A 213 4.26 -20.87 -15.12
C HIS A 213 3.94 -21.97 -16.14
N ASP A 214 4.79 -22.99 -16.23
CA ASP A 214 4.63 -24.08 -17.20
C ASP A 214 3.33 -24.89 -16.96
N VAL A 215 3.03 -25.18 -15.70
CA VAL A 215 1.78 -25.85 -15.32
C VAL A 215 0.55 -24.99 -15.65
N VAL A 216 0.60 -23.69 -15.34
CA VAL A 216 -0.51 -22.77 -15.61
C VAL A 216 -0.72 -22.58 -17.12
N GLU A 217 0.37 -22.45 -17.89
CA GLU A 217 0.28 -22.33 -19.36
C GLU A 217 -0.25 -23.61 -20.03
N ALA A 218 0.19 -24.79 -19.57
CA ALA A 218 -0.38 -26.06 -20.05
C ALA A 218 -1.90 -26.13 -19.81
N ARG A 219 -2.35 -25.73 -18.63
CA ARG A 219 -3.78 -25.69 -18.30
C ARG A 219 -4.53 -24.61 -19.06
N ARG A 220 -3.91 -23.47 -19.32
CA ARG A 220 -4.51 -22.42 -20.15
C ARG A 220 -4.86 -22.95 -21.53
N LYS A 221 -3.92 -23.64 -22.17
CA LYS A 221 -4.14 -24.24 -23.49
C LYS A 221 -5.26 -25.29 -23.47
N GLN A 222 -5.28 -26.15 -22.43
CA GLN A 222 -6.35 -27.15 -22.27
C GLN A 222 -7.72 -26.53 -21.96
N GLY A 223 -7.74 -25.41 -21.21
CA GLY A 223 -8.96 -24.73 -20.79
C GLY A 223 -9.49 -23.68 -21.77
N GLU A 224 -8.81 -23.42 -22.89
CA GLU A 224 -9.17 -22.33 -23.81
C GLU A 224 -10.56 -22.53 -24.41
N GLN A 225 -10.89 -23.74 -24.87
CA GLN A 225 -12.22 -24.07 -25.39
C GLN A 225 -13.31 -23.97 -24.30
N PHE A 226 -12.98 -24.35 -23.06
CA PHE A 226 -13.87 -24.21 -21.93
C PHE A 226 -14.17 -22.73 -21.68
N LEU A 227 -13.14 -21.87 -21.62
CA LEU A 227 -13.30 -20.42 -21.40
C LEU A 227 -14.14 -19.78 -22.51
N GLN A 228 -13.90 -20.13 -23.77
CA GLN A 228 -14.69 -19.63 -24.90
C GLN A 228 -16.18 -20.05 -24.81
N ARG A 229 -16.47 -21.31 -24.42
CA ARG A 229 -17.84 -21.74 -24.19
C ARG A 229 -18.52 -20.93 -23.09
N MET A 230 -17.81 -20.73 -21.97
CA MET A 230 -18.36 -19.95 -20.84
C MET A 230 -18.64 -18.49 -21.23
N GLU A 231 -17.71 -17.85 -21.95
CA GLU A 231 -17.89 -16.48 -22.48
C GLU A 231 -19.10 -16.40 -23.43
N SER A 232 -19.24 -17.36 -24.36
CA SER A 232 -20.35 -17.41 -25.30
C SER A 232 -21.68 -17.56 -24.59
N THR A 233 -21.76 -18.49 -23.62
CA THR A 233 -22.99 -18.72 -22.83
C THR A 233 -23.41 -17.46 -22.05
N VAL A 234 -22.46 -16.79 -21.39
CA VAL A 234 -22.78 -15.55 -20.64
C VAL A 234 -23.21 -14.45 -21.60
N ASN A 235 -22.49 -14.23 -22.71
CA ASN A 235 -22.84 -13.20 -23.71
C ASN A 235 -24.24 -13.43 -24.30
N GLU A 236 -24.62 -14.68 -24.59
CA GLU A 236 -25.94 -15.04 -25.08
C GLU A 236 -27.03 -14.70 -24.05
N LYS A 237 -26.85 -15.10 -22.80
CA LYS A 237 -27.81 -14.84 -21.72
C LYS A 237 -27.93 -13.34 -21.38
N LEU A 238 -26.85 -12.59 -21.47
CA LEU A 238 -26.86 -11.13 -21.29
C LEU A 238 -27.62 -10.46 -22.43
N LYS A 239 -27.44 -10.93 -23.67
CA LYS A 239 -28.18 -10.42 -24.84
C LYS A 239 -29.67 -10.71 -24.74
N GLU A 240 -30.07 -11.94 -24.31
CA GLU A 240 -31.48 -12.29 -24.06
C GLU A 240 -32.12 -11.38 -23.01
N ALA A 241 -31.35 -11.00 -21.98
CA ALA A 241 -31.82 -10.09 -20.92
C ALA A 241 -31.73 -8.61 -21.27
N GLY A 242 -31.23 -8.23 -22.47
CA GLY A 242 -31.04 -6.83 -22.87
C GLY A 242 -29.93 -6.09 -22.12
N ILE A 243 -29.01 -6.79 -21.47
CA ILE A 243 -27.92 -6.20 -20.70
C ILE A 243 -26.68 -6.06 -21.57
N THR A 244 -26.17 -4.83 -21.68
CA THR A 244 -24.91 -4.54 -22.38
C THR A 244 -23.76 -4.69 -21.39
N ALA A 245 -22.86 -5.65 -21.62
CA ALA A 245 -21.68 -5.84 -20.81
C ALA A 245 -20.48 -6.33 -21.64
N SER A 246 -19.28 -6.10 -21.16
CA SER A 246 -18.06 -6.70 -21.70
C SER A 246 -17.70 -7.93 -20.87
N VAL A 247 -17.56 -9.07 -21.53
CA VAL A 247 -17.22 -10.35 -20.89
C VAL A 247 -15.80 -10.73 -21.32
N THR A 248 -14.91 -10.99 -20.38
CA THR A 248 -13.53 -11.39 -20.65
C THR A 248 -13.10 -12.49 -19.72
N SER A 249 -12.43 -13.53 -20.25
CA SER A 249 -11.80 -14.54 -19.42
C SER A 249 -10.48 -14.03 -18.84
N ARG A 250 -10.12 -14.57 -17.69
CA ARG A 250 -8.94 -14.18 -16.94
C ARG A 250 -8.30 -15.39 -16.28
N ILE A 251 -7.00 -15.46 -16.36
CA ILE A 251 -6.19 -16.36 -15.55
C ILE A 251 -5.66 -15.60 -14.34
N LYS A 252 -5.69 -16.25 -13.19
CA LYS A 252 -5.17 -15.67 -11.94
C LYS A 252 -3.66 -15.48 -12.05
N ARG A 253 -3.16 -14.39 -11.47
CA ARG A 253 -1.74 -14.06 -11.47
C ARG A 253 -0.91 -15.12 -10.75
N LEU A 254 0.29 -15.42 -11.26
CA LEU A 254 1.16 -16.47 -10.77
C LEU A 254 1.51 -16.31 -9.30
N PHE A 255 1.88 -15.10 -8.87
CA PHE A 255 2.17 -14.85 -7.46
C PHE A 255 0.97 -15.06 -6.54
N SER A 256 -0.24 -14.72 -7.00
CA SER A 256 -1.47 -14.96 -6.23
C SER A 256 -1.76 -16.44 -6.09
N ILE A 257 -1.48 -17.25 -7.12
CA ILE A 257 -1.59 -18.70 -7.09
C ILE A 257 -0.54 -19.25 -6.12
N HIS A 258 0.73 -18.87 -6.27
CA HIS A 258 1.83 -19.28 -5.40
C HIS A 258 1.53 -19.04 -3.91
N LYS A 259 1.11 -17.83 -3.55
CA LYS A 259 0.66 -17.52 -2.16
C LYS A 259 -0.46 -18.44 -1.68
N LYS A 260 -1.42 -18.75 -2.56
CA LYS A 260 -2.54 -19.64 -2.21
C LYS A 260 -2.08 -21.07 -1.96
N LEU A 261 -1.19 -21.61 -2.82
CA LEU A 261 -0.61 -22.94 -2.66
C LEU A 261 0.15 -23.05 -1.34
N GLN A 262 1.02 -22.09 -1.03
CA GLN A 262 1.78 -22.07 0.22
C GLN A 262 0.86 -21.97 1.45
N ARG A 263 -0.13 -21.07 1.42
CA ARG A 263 -1.01 -20.83 2.56
C ARG A 263 -1.94 -22.00 2.87
N GLN A 264 -2.50 -22.62 1.83
CA GLN A 264 -3.48 -23.71 1.98
C GLN A 264 -2.82 -25.09 1.96
N ARG A 265 -1.50 -25.17 1.68
CA ARG A 265 -0.75 -26.41 1.51
C ARG A 265 -1.41 -27.35 0.50
N ILE A 266 -1.86 -26.81 -0.63
CA ILE A 266 -2.51 -27.52 -1.72
C ILE A 266 -1.65 -27.52 -2.98
N THR A 267 -1.93 -28.44 -3.90
CA THR A 267 -1.31 -28.47 -5.23
C THR A 267 -2.07 -27.59 -6.23
N VAL A 268 -1.49 -27.31 -7.39
CA VAL A 268 -2.15 -26.52 -8.46
C VAL A 268 -3.45 -27.20 -8.93
N ASP A 269 -3.51 -28.53 -8.85
CA ASP A 269 -4.70 -29.33 -9.20
C ASP A 269 -5.90 -29.03 -8.30
N GLN A 270 -5.65 -28.59 -7.09
CA GLN A 270 -6.68 -28.27 -6.10
C GLN A 270 -7.07 -26.78 -6.11
N VAL A 271 -6.52 -25.98 -7.05
CA VAL A 271 -6.88 -24.57 -7.18
C VAL A 271 -8.11 -24.43 -8.06
N TYR A 272 -9.27 -24.32 -7.42
CA TYR A 272 -10.57 -24.21 -8.09
C TYR A 272 -10.82 -22.88 -8.83
N ASP A 273 -10.04 -21.84 -8.56
CA ASP A 273 -10.20 -20.49 -9.11
C ASP A 273 -9.03 -20.07 -10.01
N LEU A 274 -8.46 -21.04 -10.74
CA LEU A 274 -7.40 -20.79 -11.71
C LEU A 274 -7.94 -19.95 -12.88
N PHE A 275 -9.11 -20.31 -13.36
CA PHE A 275 -9.84 -19.61 -14.39
C PHE A 275 -10.94 -18.74 -13.75
N ALA A 276 -11.03 -17.53 -14.22
CA ALA A 276 -12.06 -16.60 -13.81
C ALA A 276 -12.60 -15.84 -15.02
N MET A 277 -13.82 -15.38 -14.90
CA MET A 277 -14.44 -14.48 -15.86
C MET A 277 -14.67 -13.12 -15.22
N ARG A 278 -14.55 -12.09 -16.02
CA ARG A 278 -14.90 -10.75 -15.63
C ARG A 278 -16.01 -10.24 -16.52
N VAL A 279 -17.10 -9.79 -15.89
CA VAL A 279 -18.23 -9.16 -16.54
C VAL A 279 -18.25 -7.69 -16.13
N ILE A 280 -18.12 -6.78 -17.10
CA ILE A 280 -18.10 -5.33 -16.87
C ILE A 280 -19.40 -4.77 -17.43
N THR A 281 -20.21 -4.20 -16.55
CA THR A 281 -21.54 -3.64 -16.85
C THR A 281 -21.52 -2.12 -16.82
N ARG A 282 -22.59 -1.48 -17.29
CA ARG A 282 -22.75 -0.03 -17.26
C ARG A 282 -23.32 0.51 -15.96
N SER A 283 -24.17 -0.27 -15.30
CA SER A 283 -24.88 0.17 -14.09
C SER A 283 -24.75 -0.81 -12.93
N LEU A 284 -24.97 -0.29 -11.72
CA LEU A 284 -25.03 -1.11 -10.50
C LEU A 284 -26.17 -2.15 -10.56
N GLN A 285 -27.33 -1.77 -11.10
CA GLN A 285 -28.47 -2.66 -11.25
C GLN A 285 -28.12 -3.85 -12.15
N ASP A 286 -27.41 -3.60 -13.27
CA ASP A 286 -26.95 -4.65 -14.16
C ASP A 286 -25.98 -5.60 -13.46
N CYS A 287 -25.14 -5.14 -12.54
CA CYS A 287 -24.26 -6.04 -11.78
C CYS A 287 -25.04 -7.12 -11.02
N TYR A 288 -26.09 -6.72 -10.32
CA TYR A 288 -26.93 -7.67 -9.58
C TYR A 288 -27.81 -8.52 -10.49
N ALA A 289 -28.29 -7.96 -11.60
CA ALA A 289 -29.03 -8.72 -12.62
C ALA A 289 -28.14 -9.82 -13.25
N VAL A 290 -26.90 -9.50 -13.60
CA VAL A 290 -25.90 -10.47 -14.09
C VAL A 290 -25.64 -11.57 -13.07
N LEU A 291 -25.55 -11.24 -11.77
CA LEU A 291 -25.39 -12.25 -10.72
C LEU A 291 -26.56 -13.25 -10.71
N GLY A 292 -27.79 -12.75 -10.84
CA GLY A 292 -29.00 -13.58 -10.94
C GLY A 292 -28.99 -14.46 -12.19
N ILE A 293 -28.62 -13.91 -13.35
CA ILE A 293 -28.52 -14.66 -14.61
C ILE A 293 -27.50 -15.79 -14.48
N VAL A 294 -26.30 -15.49 -13.97
CA VAL A 294 -25.23 -16.46 -13.77
C VAL A 294 -25.65 -17.61 -12.85
N HIS A 295 -26.35 -17.30 -11.75
CA HIS A 295 -26.85 -18.33 -10.80
C HIS A 295 -28.03 -19.13 -11.35
N ASN A 296 -28.73 -18.60 -12.34
CA ASN A 296 -29.76 -19.35 -13.04
C ASN A 296 -29.16 -20.35 -14.06
N VAL A 297 -28.03 -20.00 -14.66
CA VAL A 297 -27.29 -20.88 -15.60
C VAL A 297 -26.51 -21.95 -14.86
N TRP A 298 -25.80 -21.57 -13.80
CA TRP A 298 -24.92 -22.47 -13.03
C TRP A 298 -25.18 -22.39 -11.54
N ARG A 299 -25.02 -23.51 -10.85
CA ARG A 299 -25.21 -23.57 -9.40
C ARG A 299 -24.10 -22.86 -8.65
N PRO A 300 -24.41 -21.88 -7.79
CA PRO A 300 -23.38 -21.21 -6.98
C PRO A 300 -22.84 -22.16 -5.90
N VAL A 301 -21.53 -22.03 -5.60
CA VAL A 301 -20.90 -22.73 -4.49
C VAL A 301 -21.27 -22.03 -3.18
N PRO A 302 -21.90 -22.73 -2.21
CA PRO A 302 -22.30 -22.13 -0.94
C PRO A 302 -21.14 -21.45 -0.22
N GLY A 303 -21.36 -20.24 0.33
CA GLY A 303 -20.35 -19.47 1.06
C GLY A 303 -19.24 -18.86 0.19
N ARG A 304 -19.33 -18.94 -1.14
CA ARG A 304 -18.36 -18.38 -2.08
C ARG A 304 -18.83 -17.09 -2.79
N ILE A 305 -19.98 -16.58 -2.40
CA ILE A 305 -20.47 -15.28 -2.87
C ILE A 305 -19.89 -14.20 -1.95
N LYS A 306 -19.31 -13.16 -2.56
CA LYS A 306 -18.77 -11.99 -1.84
C LYS A 306 -19.27 -10.74 -2.53
N ASP A 307 -19.97 -9.91 -1.78
CA ASP A 307 -20.47 -8.63 -2.24
C ASP A 307 -19.57 -7.51 -1.72
N PHE A 308 -18.56 -7.16 -2.54
CA PHE A 308 -17.69 -6.02 -2.29
C PHE A 308 -18.26 -4.72 -2.88
N ILE A 309 -19.46 -4.74 -3.47
CA ILE A 309 -20.17 -3.52 -3.86
C ILE A 309 -20.87 -2.93 -2.65
N ALA A 310 -21.66 -3.75 -1.96
CA ALA A 310 -22.34 -3.35 -0.73
C ALA A 310 -21.36 -3.12 0.44
N MET A 311 -20.25 -3.89 0.47
CA MET A 311 -19.21 -3.79 1.50
C MET A 311 -17.82 -3.63 0.85
N PRO A 312 -17.46 -2.40 0.40
CA PRO A 312 -16.19 -2.16 -0.24
C PRO A 312 -15.00 -2.50 0.66
N ARG A 313 -13.90 -2.95 0.06
CA ARG A 313 -12.65 -3.15 0.80
C ARG A 313 -12.05 -1.80 1.24
N PRO A 314 -11.15 -1.77 2.24
CA PRO A 314 -10.51 -0.52 2.69
C PRO A 314 -9.76 0.24 1.58
N ASN A 315 -9.28 -0.45 0.56
CA ASN A 315 -8.70 0.16 -0.64
C ASN A 315 -9.76 0.58 -1.67
N LEU A 316 -11.04 0.62 -1.29
CA LEU A 316 -12.20 0.97 -2.10
C LEU A 316 -12.45 0.04 -3.30
N TYR A 317 -11.89 -1.17 -3.28
CA TYR A 317 -12.19 -2.17 -4.29
C TYR A 317 -13.66 -2.61 -4.19
N GLN A 318 -14.36 -2.57 -5.31
CA GLN A 318 -15.77 -2.97 -5.45
C GLN A 318 -15.91 -4.01 -6.58
N SER A 319 -16.60 -5.10 -6.32
CA SER A 319 -16.99 -6.12 -7.30
C SER A 319 -17.89 -7.15 -6.62
N LEU A 320 -18.82 -7.75 -7.34
CA LEU A 320 -19.42 -9.02 -6.91
C LEU A 320 -18.49 -10.16 -7.32
N HIS A 321 -18.26 -11.09 -6.43
CA HIS A 321 -17.54 -12.32 -6.71
C HIS A 321 -18.45 -13.50 -6.42
N THR A 322 -18.56 -14.41 -7.35
CA THR A 322 -19.25 -15.68 -7.14
C THR A 322 -18.45 -16.82 -7.74
N SER A 323 -18.48 -17.97 -7.10
CA SER A 323 -17.97 -19.21 -7.69
C SER A 323 -19.16 -20.10 -8.03
N VAL A 324 -19.18 -20.62 -9.24
CA VAL A 324 -20.23 -21.51 -9.74
C VAL A 324 -19.63 -22.85 -10.14
N ILE A 325 -20.44 -23.89 -10.22
CA ILE A 325 -20.07 -25.20 -10.72
C ILE A 325 -20.72 -25.36 -12.09
N THR A 326 -19.90 -25.60 -13.10
CA THR A 326 -20.37 -25.88 -14.46
C THR A 326 -20.94 -27.30 -14.60
N GLU A 327 -21.57 -27.60 -15.71
CA GLU A 327 -22.14 -28.94 -15.99
C GLU A 327 -21.07 -30.04 -15.93
N ASP A 328 -19.84 -29.75 -16.31
CA ASP A 328 -18.69 -30.65 -16.24
C ASP A 328 -18.15 -30.83 -14.80
N GLY A 329 -18.78 -30.23 -13.78
CA GLY A 329 -18.35 -30.26 -12.38
C GLY A 329 -17.14 -29.33 -12.10
N THR A 330 -16.69 -28.50 -13.06
CA THR A 330 -15.55 -27.59 -12.90
C THR A 330 -15.98 -26.33 -12.16
N PRO A 331 -15.37 -26.00 -11.04
CA PRO A 331 -15.63 -24.74 -10.34
C PRO A 331 -14.97 -23.57 -11.08
N PHE A 332 -15.69 -22.44 -11.15
CA PHE A 332 -15.31 -21.28 -11.93
C PHE A 332 -15.69 -19.99 -11.21
N GLU A 333 -14.76 -19.01 -11.12
CA GLU A 333 -15.02 -17.74 -10.47
C GLU A 333 -15.49 -16.70 -11.48
N ILE A 334 -16.55 -15.96 -11.13
CA ILE A 334 -17.07 -14.84 -11.93
C ILE A 334 -17.00 -13.56 -11.10
N GLN A 335 -16.38 -12.52 -11.66
CA GLN A 335 -16.25 -11.18 -11.08
C GLN A 335 -17.13 -10.22 -11.88
N ILE A 336 -18.05 -9.54 -11.22
CA ILE A 336 -19.00 -8.63 -11.86
C ILE A 336 -18.84 -7.25 -11.25
N ARG A 337 -18.68 -6.23 -12.10
CA ARG A 337 -18.48 -4.84 -11.67
C ARG A 337 -18.81 -3.85 -12.78
N THR A 338 -19.05 -2.59 -12.44
CA THR A 338 -19.25 -1.54 -13.44
C THR A 338 -17.93 -1.13 -14.09
N GLU A 339 -17.99 -0.39 -15.20
CA GLU A 339 -16.82 0.21 -15.87
C GLU A 339 -16.03 1.12 -14.91
N GLU A 340 -16.73 1.91 -14.10
CA GLU A 340 -16.11 2.78 -13.09
C GLU A 340 -15.39 1.96 -12.01
N MET A 341 -16.05 0.94 -11.45
CA MET A 341 -15.43 0.04 -10.47
C MET A 341 -14.24 -0.72 -11.08
N HIS A 342 -14.30 -1.04 -12.38
CA HIS A 342 -13.20 -1.68 -13.08
C HIS A 342 -11.98 -0.77 -13.15
N LYS A 343 -12.19 0.46 -13.58
CA LYS A 343 -11.13 1.47 -13.64
C LYS A 343 -10.51 1.70 -12.26
N MET A 344 -11.35 1.83 -11.23
CA MET A 344 -10.92 1.98 -9.85
C MET A 344 -10.10 0.80 -9.34
N ALA A 345 -10.45 -0.43 -9.71
CA ALA A 345 -9.74 -1.63 -9.29
C ALA A 345 -8.39 -1.85 -10.01
N GLU A 346 -8.22 -1.30 -11.22
CA GLU A 346 -6.98 -1.43 -11.99
C GLU A 346 -6.01 -0.25 -11.76
N GLU A 347 -6.53 0.99 -11.72
CA GLU A 347 -5.75 2.23 -11.64
C GLU A 347 -5.68 2.80 -10.20
N GLY A 348 -6.63 2.43 -9.33
CA GLY A 348 -6.65 2.88 -7.94
C GLY A 348 -6.81 4.40 -7.80
N ILE A 349 -5.98 5.00 -6.94
CA ILE A 349 -6.02 6.44 -6.66
C ILE A 349 -5.76 7.28 -7.93
N ALA A 350 -5.01 6.76 -8.90
CA ALA A 350 -4.73 7.46 -10.15
C ALA A 350 -5.99 7.67 -11.01
N ALA A 351 -7.03 6.82 -10.87
CA ALA A 351 -8.28 6.94 -11.60
C ALA A 351 -9.04 8.24 -11.33
N HIS A 352 -8.92 8.79 -10.13
CA HIS A 352 -9.61 10.02 -9.71
C HIS A 352 -8.85 11.31 -10.07
N TRP A 353 -7.55 11.21 -10.32
CA TRP A 353 -6.70 12.37 -10.62
C TRP A 353 -7.17 13.14 -11.87
N LYS A 354 -7.92 12.48 -12.75
CA LYS A 354 -8.45 13.04 -14.00
C LYS A 354 -9.52 14.14 -13.80
N TYR A 355 -10.24 14.12 -12.69
CA TYR A 355 -11.49 14.90 -12.55
C TYR A 355 -11.39 16.18 -11.72
N LYS A 356 -10.24 16.44 -11.07
CA LYS A 356 -10.11 17.62 -10.19
C LYS A 356 -8.72 18.25 -10.31
N ASP A 357 -8.70 19.51 -10.64
CA ASP A 357 -7.52 20.39 -10.62
C ASP A 357 -6.93 20.48 -9.19
N GLY A 358 -6.21 19.44 -8.77
CA GLY A 358 -5.46 19.42 -7.51
C GLY A 358 -6.25 19.22 -6.20
N ALA A 359 -7.59 19.07 -6.24
CA ALA A 359 -8.39 18.85 -5.04
C ALA A 359 -8.56 17.35 -4.73
N VAL A 360 -8.07 16.91 -3.57
CA VAL A 360 -8.25 15.55 -3.04
C VAL A 360 -9.74 15.30 -2.78
N SER A 361 -10.30 14.21 -3.32
CA SER A 361 -11.70 13.84 -3.05
C SER A 361 -11.85 13.28 -1.63
N ALA A 362 -13.07 13.30 -1.07
CA ALA A 362 -13.35 12.66 0.23
C ALA A 362 -13.01 11.16 0.23
N GLN A 363 -13.10 10.48 -0.93
CA GLN A 363 -12.70 9.09 -1.09
C GLN A 363 -11.18 8.92 -1.10
N ASP A 364 -10.46 9.86 -1.70
CA ASP A 364 -8.99 9.86 -1.69
C ASP A 364 -8.46 10.22 -0.30
N GLU A 365 -9.14 11.11 0.43
CA GLU A 365 -8.85 11.37 1.84
C GLU A 365 -9.00 10.10 2.70
N GLN A 366 -10.01 9.28 2.44
CA GLN A 366 -10.17 8.01 3.15
C GLN A 366 -9.04 7.02 2.82
N ARG A 367 -8.56 6.98 1.55
CA ARG A 367 -7.40 6.18 1.14
C ARG A 367 -6.11 6.66 1.80
N LEU A 368 -5.95 7.97 1.99
CA LEU A 368 -4.77 8.56 2.60
C LEU A 368 -4.85 8.61 4.14
N ALA A 369 -6.05 8.43 4.72
CA ALA A 369 -6.24 8.46 6.17
C ALA A 369 -5.35 7.44 6.91
N TRP A 370 -5.16 6.24 6.33
CA TRP A 370 -4.26 5.24 6.91
C TRP A 370 -2.79 5.70 6.88
N LEU A 371 -2.35 6.42 5.84
CA LEU A 371 -1.00 7.00 5.75
C LEU A 371 -0.78 8.00 6.89
N ARG A 372 -1.74 8.91 7.09
CA ARG A 372 -1.68 9.87 8.20
C ARG A 372 -1.59 9.17 9.55
N GLN A 373 -2.39 8.11 9.75
CA GLN A 373 -2.31 7.30 10.97
C GLN A 373 -0.93 6.65 11.14
N VAL A 374 -0.35 6.06 10.09
CA VAL A 374 1.00 5.46 10.14
C VAL A 374 2.04 6.51 10.53
N VAL A 375 1.96 7.71 9.97
CA VAL A 375 2.90 8.81 10.27
C VAL A 375 2.69 9.40 11.66
N GLU A 376 1.44 9.54 12.13
CA GLU A 376 1.16 9.96 13.50
C GLU A 376 1.77 8.98 14.52
N TRP A 377 1.63 7.68 14.29
CA TRP A 377 2.21 6.66 15.17
C TRP A 377 3.73 6.69 15.19
N GLN A 378 4.33 7.09 14.09
CA GLN A 378 5.76 7.15 13.93
C GLN A 378 6.44 8.16 14.88
N ARG A 379 5.75 9.23 15.25
CA ARG A 379 6.27 10.19 16.22
C ARG A 379 6.54 9.56 17.59
N ASP A 380 5.86 8.45 17.87
CA ASP A 380 5.92 7.74 19.17
C ASP A 380 6.86 6.51 19.14
N VAL A 381 7.37 6.11 17.95
CA VAL A 381 8.24 4.92 17.77
C VAL A 381 9.63 5.37 17.42
N SER A 382 10.59 5.15 18.35
CA SER A 382 12.01 5.47 18.15
C SER A 382 12.82 4.33 17.54
N ASP A 383 12.33 3.07 17.62
CA ASP A 383 13.03 1.89 17.09
C ASP A 383 12.65 1.62 15.62
N PRO A 384 13.62 1.68 14.68
CA PRO A 384 13.40 1.42 13.26
C PRO A 384 12.87 0.01 12.95
N SER A 385 13.29 -1.00 13.71
CA SER A 385 12.87 -2.39 13.50
C SER A 385 11.42 -2.62 13.93
N GLU A 386 11.00 -1.98 15.02
CA GLU A 386 9.61 -1.97 15.47
C GLU A 386 8.70 -1.26 14.46
N PHE A 387 9.16 -0.14 13.89
CA PHE A 387 8.45 0.57 12.84
C PHE A 387 8.20 -0.32 11.62
N LEU A 388 9.25 -0.99 11.10
CA LEU A 388 9.13 -1.90 9.95
C LEU A 388 8.18 -3.07 10.23
N SER A 389 8.25 -3.68 11.42
CA SER A 389 7.39 -4.81 11.77
C SER A 389 5.91 -4.40 11.86
N THR A 390 5.65 -3.25 12.45
CA THR A 390 4.29 -2.69 12.57
C THR A 390 3.73 -2.32 11.20
N LEU A 391 4.54 -1.68 10.37
CA LEU A 391 4.15 -1.30 9.03
C LEU A 391 3.85 -2.51 8.12
N LYS A 392 4.66 -3.58 8.21
CA LYS A 392 4.39 -4.82 7.47
C LYS A 392 3.03 -5.42 7.84
N ILE A 393 2.63 -5.35 9.12
CA ILE A 393 1.30 -5.79 9.57
C ILE A 393 0.20 -4.95 8.90
N ASP A 394 0.38 -3.64 8.84
CA ASP A 394 -0.62 -2.73 8.26
C ASP A 394 -0.68 -2.78 6.73
N LEU A 395 0.44 -3.09 6.06
CA LEU A 395 0.49 -3.22 4.61
C LEU A 395 -0.17 -4.51 4.08
N TYR A 396 -0.23 -5.58 4.88
CA TYR A 396 -0.78 -6.90 4.50
C TYR A 396 -1.94 -7.39 5.36
N PRO A 397 -3.00 -6.63 5.62
CA PRO A 397 -4.10 -7.17 6.39
C PRO A 397 -4.87 -8.22 5.58
N GLU A 398 -4.85 -9.47 6.03
CA GLU A 398 -6.02 -10.31 5.82
C GLU A 398 -7.09 -9.76 6.78
N GLU A 399 -8.23 -9.37 6.25
CA GLU A 399 -9.25 -8.61 6.97
C GLU A 399 -10.40 -9.50 7.43
N VAL A 400 -10.92 -9.20 8.61
CA VAL A 400 -12.20 -9.70 9.09
C VAL A 400 -13.18 -8.53 9.21
N TYR A 401 -14.40 -8.75 8.75
CA TYR A 401 -15.50 -7.78 8.76
C TYR A 401 -16.43 -8.11 9.91
N THR A 402 -16.39 -7.28 10.94
CA THR A 402 -17.21 -7.44 12.14
C THR A 402 -18.23 -6.31 12.24
N PHE A 403 -19.22 -6.45 13.09
CA PHE A 403 -20.32 -5.49 13.22
C PHE A 403 -20.45 -5.00 14.65
N THR A 404 -20.78 -3.74 14.81
CA THR A 404 -21.30 -3.26 16.09
C THR A 404 -22.76 -3.72 16.25
N PRO A 405 -23.33 -3.72 17.49
CA PRO A 405 -24.76 -4.03 17.69
C PRO A 405 -25.71 -3.11 16.91
N LYS A 406 -25.25 -1.94 16.48
CA LYS A 406 -25.99 -0.98 15.65
C LYS A 406 -25.82 -1.24 14.14
N GLY A 407 -25.16 -2.33 13.74
CA GLY A 407 -24.94 -2.69 12.35
C GLY A 407 -23.81 -1.95 11.65
N LYS A 408 -23.02 -1.11 12.35
CA LYS A 408 -21.84 -0.45 11.74
C LYS A 408 -20.74 -1.48 11.50
N VAL A 409 -20.22 -1.54 10.27
CA VAL A 409 -19.10 -2.41 9.90
C VAL A 409 -17.81 -1.92 10.53
N VAL A 410 -17.03 -2.83 11.10
CA VAL A 410 -15.68 -2.59 11.63
C VAL A 410 -14.74 -3.59 10.97
N VAL A 411 -13.78 -3.08 10.21
CA VAL A 411 -12.77 -3.89 9.52
C VAL A 411 -11.53 -3.99 10.41
N LEU A 412 -11.10 -5.22 10.64
CA LEU A 412 -9.97 -5.54 11.52
C LEU A 412 -8.99 -6.49 10.81
N PRO A 413 -7.72 -6.53 11.20
CA PRO A 413 -6.80 -7.55 10.70
C PRO A 413 -7.27 -8.95 11.12
N ARG A 414 -6.91 -9.96 10.33
CA ARG A 414 -7.17 -11.36 10.69
C ARG A 414 -6.59 -11.70 12.06
N GLU A 415 -7.28 -12.58 12.78
CA GLU A 415 -6.95 -12.94 14.17
C GLU A 415 -7.09 -11.80 15.18
N ALA A 416 -7.69 -10.68 14.79
CA ALA A 416 -8.00 -9.60 15.71
C ALA A 416 -8.89 -10.08 16.85
N THR A 417 -8.79 -9.39 17.96
CA THR A 417 -9.44 -9.71 19.22
C THR A 417 -10.48 -8.65 19.61
N PRO A 418 -11.35 -8.87 20.59
CA PRO A 418 -12.24 -7.86 21.10
C PRO A 418 -11.54 -6.58 21.57
N ILE A 419 -10.27 -6.67 22.01
CA ILE A 419 -9.48 -5.50 22.36
C ILE A 419 -9.19 -4.66 21.11
N ASP A 420 -8.79 -5.31 20.00
CA ASP A 420 -8.59 -4.63 18.71
C ASP A 420 -9.86 -3.91 18.25
N PHE A 421 -11.00 -4.60 18.39
CA PHE A 421 -12.31 -4.03 18.09
C PHE A 421 -12.61 -2.80 18.95
N ALA A 422 -12.39 -2.89 20.27
CA ALA A 422 -12.64 -1.80 21.21
C ALA A 422 -11.84 -0.54 20.82
N TYR A 423 -10.55 -0.68 20.54
CA TYR A 423 -9.71 0.43 20.09
C TYR A 423 -10.05 0.94 18.68
N SER A 424 -10.64 0.11 17.83
CA SER A 424 -11.11 0.57 16.52
C SER A 424 -12.34 1.45 16.61
N VAL A 425 -13.20 1.20 17.60
CA VAL A 425 -14.39 2.02 17.87
C VAL A 425 -13.98 3.38 18.48
N HIS A 426 -13.30 3.38 19.62
CA HIS A 426 -12.78 4.58 20.27
C HIS A 426 -11.66 4.24 21.27
N THR A 427 -10.69 5.15 21.46
CA THR A 427 -9.57 4.94 22.37
C THR A 427 -10.05 4.68 23.80
N GLU A 428 -11.01 5.47 24.31
CA GLU A 428 -11.57 5.30 25.66
C GLU A 428 -12.31 3.97 25.84
N VAL A 429 -13.03 3.50 24.81
CA VAL A 429 -13.66 2.17 24.82
C VAL A 429 -12.59 1.09 24.95
N GLY A 430 -11.45 1.27 24.24
CA GLY A 430 -10.29 0.40 24.36
C GLY A 430 -9.69 0.41 25.76
N HIS A 431 -9.44 1.60 26.34
CA HIS A 431 -8.84 1.72 27.67
C HIS A 431 -9.72 1.14 28.78
N THR A 432 -11.03 1.31 28.68
CA THR A 432 -12.00 0.87 29.70
C THR A 432 -12.58 -0.51 29.44
N CYS A 433 -12.08 -1.25 28.46
CA CYS A 433 -12.56 -2.59 28.08
C CYS A 433 -12.30 -3.62 29.19
N VAL A 434 -13.36 -4.25 29.70
CA VAL A 434 -13.29 -5.33 30.72
C VAL A 434 -13.77 -6.68 30.19
N GLY A 435 -14.51 -6.69 29.09
CA GLY A 435 -15.08 -7.90 28.52
C GLY A 435 -15.72 -7.66 27.16
N ALA A 436 -16.16 -8.71 26.52
CA ALA A 436 -16.87 -8.64 25.25
C ALA A 436 -17.90 -9.74 25.11
N LYS A 437 -18.96 -9.45 24.32
CA LYS A 437 -19.88 -10.45 23.81
C LYS A 437 -19.70 -10.53 22.30
N VAL A 438 -19.66 -11.74 21.78
CA VAL A 438 -19.67 -12.04 20.35
C VAL A 438 -20.92 -12.85 20.03
N ASN A 439 -21.73 -12.34 19.12
CA ASN A 439 -23.03 -12.95 18.74
C ASN A 439 -23.92 -13.23 19.98
N GLY A 440 -23.92 -12.27 20.94
CA GLY A 440 -24.68 -12.33 22.19
C GLY A 440 -24.07 -13.19 23.31
N ARG A 441 -22.93 -13.88 23.08
CA ARG A 441 -22.26 -14.75 24.06
C ARG A 441 -21.00 -14.09 24.61
N MET A 442 -20.81 -14.18 25.94
CA MET A 442 -19.56 -13.74 26.58
C MET A 442 -18.36 -14.50 26.05
N VAL A 443 -17.30 -13.80 25.67
CA VAL A 443 -16.06 -14.39 25.22
C VAL A 443 -14.85 -13.80 25.95
N PRO A 444 -13.74 -14.53 26.08
CA PRO A 444 -12.49 -14.00 26.60
C PRO A 444 -11.95 -12.88 25.69
N LEU A 445 -11.24 -11.90 26.24
CA LEU A 445 -10.62 -10.80 25.45
C LEU A 445 -9.57 -11.27 24.44
N ARG A 446 -9.05 -12.50 24.56
CA ARG A 446 -8.15 -13.16 23.61
C ARG A 446 -8.88 -13.96 22.51
N HIS A 447 -10.22 -13.93 22.49
CA HIS A 447 -11.01 -14.58 21.44
C HIS A 447 -10.68 -14.00 20.07
N ARG A 448 -10.58 -14.87 19.04
CA ARG A 448 -10.31 -14.43 17.67
C ARG A 448 -11.63 -14.17 16.94
N LEU A 449 -11.76 -12.96 16.42
CA LEU A 449 -12.95 -12.52 15.70
C LEU A 449 -12.95 -13.07 14.27
N HIS A 450 -14.14 -13.35 13.76
CA HIS A 450 -14.40 -13.84 12.41
C HIS A 450 -15.32 -12.88 11.65
N SER A 451 -15.28 -12.96 10.32
CA SER A 451 -16.18 -12.15 9.49
C SER A 451 -17.64 -12.56 9.76
N GLY A 452 -18.51 -11.58 9.98
CA GLY A 452 -19.91 -11.77 10.35
C GLY A 452 -20.19 -11.62 11.84
N ASP A 453 -19.15 -11.59 12.70
CA ASP A 453 -19.36 -11.47 14.15
C ASP A 453 -19.93 -10.10 14.52
N ILE A 454 -20.97 -10.11 15.37
CA ILE A 454 -21.53 -8.94 16.05
C ILE A 454 -20.83 -8.81 17.40
N VAL A 455 -20.08 -7.74 17.59
CA VAL A 455 -19.23 -7.55 18.77
C VAL A 455 -19.75 -6.40 19.65
N GLU A 456 -20.03 -6.72 20.91
CA GLU A 456 -20.40 -5.77 21.96
C GLU A 456 -19.28 -5.70 22.99
N ILE A 457 -18.74 -4.49 23.24
CA ILE A 457 -17.67 -4.28 24.23
C ILE A 457 -18.29 -3.85 25.56
N LEU A 458 -17.85 -4.49 26.62
CA LEU A 458 -18.21 -4.14 27.98
C LEU A 458 -17.10 -3.25 28.58
N THR A 459 -17.49 -2.09 29.07
CA THR A 459 -16.57 -1.10 29.63
C THR A 459 -16.85 -0.86 31.10
N GLN A 460 -15.80 -0.55 31.85
CA GLN A 460 -15.89 -0.16 33.27
C GLN A 460 -15.08 1.11 33.48
N ALA A 461 -15.71 2.13 34.06
CA ALA A 461 -15.02 3.37 34.40
C ALA A 461 -13.84 3.11 35.34
N GLY A 462 -12.70 3.73 35.06
CA GLY A 462 -11.47 3.56 35.84
C GLY A 462 -10.65 2.31 35.53
N HIS A 463 -11.13 1.42 34.67
CA HIS A 463 -10.31 0.31 34.16
C HIS A 463 -9.16 0.85 33.31
N LYS A 464 -8.05 0.11 33.29
CA LYS A 464 -6.79 0.52 32.64
C LYS A 464 -6.24 -0.58 31.75
N PRO A 465 -5.55 -0.24 30.64
CA PRO A 465 -4.91 -1.23 29.78
C PRO A 465 -3.86 -2.06 30.54
N SER A 466 -3.82 -3.36 30.29
CA SER A 466 -2.81 -4.27 30.81
C SER A 466 -1.68 -4.46 29.81
N ARG A 467 -0.45 -4.63 30.30
CA ARG A 467 0.73 -4.95 29.49
C ARG A 467 0.56 -6.28 28.73
N ASP A 468 -0.17 -7.23 29.31
CA ASP A 468 -0.44 -8.54 28.68
C ASP A 468 -1.26 -8.43 27.40
N TRP A 469 -2.02 -7.34 27.22
CA TRP A 469 -2.79 -7.10 26.02
C TRP A 469 -1.90 -6.95 24.78
N LEU A 470 -0.65 -6.47 24.95
CA LEU A 470 0.32 -6.33 23.85
C LEU A 470 0.66 -7.66 23.17
N SER A 471 0.56 -8.78 23.89
CA SER A 471 0.80 -10.12 23.36
C SER A 471 -0.39 -10.65 22.55
N VAL A 472 -1.59 -10.09 22.78
CA VAL A 472 -2.87 -10.60 22.27
C VAL A 472 -3.34 -9.82 21.06
N VAL A 473 -3.21 -8.47 21.10
CA VAL A 473 -3.68 -7.58 20.03
C VAL A 473 -2.92 -7.79 18.71
N LYS A 474 -3.64 -7.63 17.61
CA LYS A 474 -3.13 -7.78 16.25
C LYS A 474 -3.08 -6.48 15.47
N SER A 475 -3.95 -5.51 15.78
CA SER A 475 -3.93 -4.22 15.11
C SER A 475 -2.83 -3.32 15.68
N SER A 476 -2.12 -2.63 14.80
CA SER A 476 -1.14 -1.60 15.14
C SER A 476 -1.77 -0.50 15.98
N ARG A 477 -3.00 -0.09 15.64
CA ARG A 477 -3.75 0.93 16.39
C ARG A 477 -3.92 0.57 17.87
N ALA A 478 -4.40 -0.64 18.19
CA ALA A 478 -4.56 -1.09 19.56
C ALA A 478 -3.20 -1.16 20.26
N ARG A 479 -2.21 -1.78 19.63
CA ARG A 479 -0.85 -1.93 20.18
C ARG A 479 -0.23 -0.59 20.54
N ASN A 480 -0.30 0.38 19.65
CA ASN A 480 0.31 1.69 19.84
C ASN A 480 -0.41 2.50 20.92
N LYS A 481 -1.76 2.48 20.94
CA LYS A 481 -2.53 3.16 21.99
C LYS A 481 -2.28 2.54 23.37
N ILE A 482 -2.14 1.22 23.46
CA ILE A 482 -1.79 0.53 24.71
C ILE A 482 -0.36 0.92 25.15
N LYS A 483 0.63 0.86 24.26
CA LYS A 483 2.02 1.26 24.56
C LYS A 483 2.10 2.71 25.01
N HIS A 484 1.50 3.61 24.28
CA HIS A 484 1.48 5.04 24.63
C HIS A 484 0.89 5.26 26.04
N TRP A 485 -0.24 4.61 26.33
CA TRP A 485 -0.86 4.68 27.66
C TRP A 485 0.07 4.14 28.76
N LEU A 486 0.68 2.98 28.54
CA LEU A 486 1.60 2.35 29.49
C LEU A 486 2.84 3.24 29.71
N ASN A 487 3.42 3.81 28.67
CA ASN A 487 4.60 4.67 28.77
C ASN A 487 4.32 5.94 29.58
N ILE A 488 3.18 6.61 29.34
CA ILE A 488 2.78 7.79 30.11
C ILE A 488 2.64 7.43 31.61
N HIS A 489 1.93 6.35 31.93
CA HIS A 489 1.70 5.94 33.30
C HIS A 489 2.94 5.40 34.02
N GLN A 490 3.85 4.73 33.27
CA GLN A 490 5.15 4.33 33.81
C GLN A 490 6.00 5.57 34.11
N ARG A 491 6.00 6.57 33.24
CA ARG A 491 6.73 7.84 33.44
C ARG A 491 6.16 8.61 34.61
N GLU A 492 4.84 8.76 34.72
CA GLU A 492 4.18 9.41 35.88
C GLU A 492 4.55 8.72 37.21
N ARG A 493 4.54 7.38 37.21
CA ARG A 493 4.92 6.58 38.38
C ARG A 493 6.40 6.73 38.72
N ALA A 494 7.27 6.73 37.72
CA ALA A 494 8.70 6.95 37.88
C ALA A 494 8.97 8.37 38.45
N ILE A 495 8.30 9.40 37.92
CA ILE A 495 8.37 10.77 38.47
C ILE A 495 7.95 10.81 39.94
N GLU A 496 6.85 10.14 40.30
CA GLU A 496 6.38 10.10 41.70
C GLU A 496 7.38 9.40 42.62
N ILE A 497 7.95 8.26 42.17
CA ILE A 497 8.97 7.55 42.94
C ILE A 497 10.24 8.39 43.03
N GLY A 498 10.71 8.99 41.94
CA GLY A 498 11.87 9.86 41.91
C GLY A 498 11.73 11.06 42.82
N LYS A 499 10.56 11.73 42.82
CA LYS A 499 10.24 12.83 43.80
C LYS A 499 10.40 12.35 45.23
N LYS A 500 9.81 11.20 45.57
CA LYS A 500 9.93 10.62 46.92
C LYS A 500 11.37 10.27 47.31
N LEU A 501 12.16 9.74 46.37
CA LEU A 501 13.57 9.42 46.60
C LEU A 501 14.41 10.68 46.82
N ILE A 502 14.23 11.70 45.98
CA ILE A 502 14.93 12.99 46.11
C ILE A 502 14.52 13.67 47.40
N GLU A 503 13.24 13.72 47.76
CA GLU A 503 12.78 14.28 49.05
C GLU A 503 13.42 13.57 50.23
N LYS A 504 13.52 12.25 50.19
CA LYS A 504 14.14 11.46 51.27
C LYS A 504 15.63 11.78 51.40
N GLU A 505 16.37 11.88 50.28
CA GLU A 505 17.79 12.22 50.32
C GLU A 505 18.04 13.69 50.73
N ALA A 506 17.30 14.63 50.14
CA ALA A 506 17.42 16.07 50.43
C ALA A 506 17.19 16.40 51.90
N ARG A 507 16.28 15.67 52.58
CA ARG A 507 16.05 15.82 54.05
C ARG A 507 17.29 15.55 54.88
N LYS A 508 18.20 14.67 54.45
CA LYS A 508 19.47 14.42 55.16
C LYS A 508 20.35 15.64 55.20
N TYR A 509 20.23 16.51 54.18
CA TYR A 509 20.98 17.77 54.08
C TYR A 509 20.17 18.98 54.51
N ARG A 510 18.98 18.77 55.13
CA ARG A 510 18.05 19.82 55.55
C ARG A 510 17.52 20.67 54.40
N ILE A 511 17.45 20.11 53.20
CA ILE A 511 16.91 20.74 51.99
C ILE A 511 15.49 20.21 51.79
N PHE A 512 14.53 21.09 51.58
CA PHE A 512 13.15 20.71 51.30
C PHE A 512 12.84 21.06 49.84
N LEU A 513 12.38 20.09 49.07
CA LEU A 513 12.04 20.27 47.65
C LEU A 513 10.98 21.38 47.44
N LYS A 514 10.11 21.59 48.38
CA LYS A 514 9.09 22.66 48.36
C LYS A 514 9.68 24.07 48.37
N ASP A 515 10.91 24.23 48.85
CA ASP A 515 11.61 25.51 48.96
C ASP A 515 12.55 25.76 47.79
N MET A 516 12.74 24.78 46.91
CA MET A 516 13.55 24.90 45.68
C MET A 516 12.73 25.57 44.57
N LYS A 517 13.35 26.54 43.89
CA LYS A 517 12.73 27.18 42.73
C LYS A 517 12.80 26.25 41.52
N ASP A 518 11.82 26.35 40.63
CA ASP A 518 11.80 25.59 39.38
C ASP A 518 13.07 25.82 38.53
N GLU A 519 13.68 27.00 38.63
CA GLU A 519 14.93 27.33 37.94
C GLU A 519 16.11 26.50 38.46
N ASP A 520 16.18 26.22 39.75
CA ASP A 520 17.24 25.39 40.34
C ASP A 520 17.11 23.93 39.90
N LEU A 521 15.88 23.40 39.84
CA LEU A 521 15.60 22.05 39.35
C LEU A 521 15.90 21.91 37.86
N ARG A 522 15.60 22.92 37.05
CA ARG A 522 15.96 22.96 35.63
C ARG A 522 17.47 22.99 35.41
N ARG A 523 18.21 23.76 36.25
CA ARG A 523 19.67 23.81 36.17
C ARG A 523 20.27 22.45 36.48
N VAL A 524 19.83 21.78 37.52
CA VAL A 524 20.28 20.43 37.86
C VAL A 524 19.94 19.46 36.74
N ALA A 525 18.72 19.50 36.19
CA ALA A 525 18.35 18.65 35.06
C ALA A 525 19.27 18.88 33.84
N SER A 526 19.58 20.15 33.53
CA SER A 526 20.49 20.52 32.43
C SER A 526 21.91 20.03 32.66
N ASP A 527 22.43 20.01 33.90
CA ASP A 527 23.75 19.49 34.26
C ASP A 527 23.87 17.96 33.95
N TYR A 528 22.76 17.24 33.96
CA TYR A 528 22.66 15.84 33.56
C TYR A 528 22.22 15.63 32.10
N GLY A 529 22.15 16.69 31.30
CA GLY A 529 21.74 16.63 29.90
C GLY A 529 20.24 16.39 29.67
N LEU A 530 19.41 16.67 30.68
CA LEU A 530 17.95 16.47 30.65
C LEU A 530 17.20 17.79 30.42
N GLY A 531 16.12 17.74 29.63
CA GLY A 531 15.42 18.95 29.18
C GLY A 531 14.45 19.54 30.21
N ALA A 532 13.99 18.76 31.20
CA ALA A 532 13.01 19.17 32.17
C ALA A 532 13.24 18.54 33.54
N PRO A 533 12.79 19.18 34.66
CA PRO A 533 12.85 18.59 36.00
C PRO A 533 12.14 17.23 36.14
N ASP A 534 11.05 17.04 35.39
CA ASP A 534 10.33 15.75 35.37
C ASP A 534 11.13 14.63 34.74
N ASP A 535 12.03 14.94 33.77
CA ASP A 535 12.93 13.95 33.16
C ASP A 535 13.99 13.48 34.16
N LEU A 536 14.48 14.41 35.02
CA LEU A 536 15.39 14.08 36.12
C LEU A 536 14.69 13.18 37.13
N MET A 537 13.46 13.54 37.52
CA MET A 537 12.66 12.76 38.46
C MET A 537 12.37 11.36 37.94
N ALA A 538 11.99 11.25 36.65
CA ALA A 538 11.73 9.97 35.99
C ALA A 538 13.00 9.09 35.85
N GLY A 539 14.17 9.70 35.65
CA GLY A 539 15.44 8.99 35.56
C GLY A 539 15.93 8.41 36.90
N ILE A 540 15.49 9.00 38.01
CA ILE A 540 15.83 8.55 39.37
C ILE A 540 14.83 7.49 39.89
N GLY A 541 13.56 7.55 39.44
CA GLY A 541 12.49 6.64 39.86
C GLY A 541 12.37 5.41 39.00
#